data_0884d4e9f279beaa772a10de826e7189
#
_entry.id   0884d4e9f279beaa772a10de826e7189
#
_cell.length_a   1.000
_cell.length_b   1.000
_cell.length_c   1.000
_cell.angle_alpha   90.00
_cell.angle_beta   90.00
_cell.angle_gamma   90.00
#
_symmetry.space_group_name_H-M   'P 1'
#
loop_
_entity.id
_entity.type
_entity.pdbx_description
1 polymer ?
#
loop_
_entity_poly.entity_id
_entity_poly.type
_entity_poly.pdbx_seq_one_letter_code
_entity_poly.pdbx_strand_id
1 'polypeptide(L)'
;MSTMPVKALRLRAALATAGVMALLVQHLGVAGVATAASKTTRALVVSDQARRYLAFLYGALSTEFMGCMIGEVRGSVVYVRRVAPADIEPAHSTRTHVLPRQTCEDSGWVGTVGMIHSHPGGERCFYYFPGTEVASSDAESFARQPYPVDAIMCGDSIVWISRDRAQRQLRLADRPSLPTPDHQPGNRVHTGTLAVTGE
;
A
#
# COMPACT_ATOMS: atom_id res chain seq x y z
N MET A 1 44.06 20.83 45.55
CA MET A 1 45.37 20.20 45.83
C MET A 1 45.09 18.81 46.35
N SER A 2 45.37 17.81 45.55
CA SER A 2 45.80 16.49 45.98
C SER A 2 45.98 15.63 44.70
N THR A 3 47.13 15.16 44.64
CA THR A 3 47.88 14.56 43.54
C THR A 3 47.59 13.09 43.35
N MET A 4 47.83 12.66 42.13
CA MET A 4 47.89 11.28 41.55
C MET A 4 48.54 10.21 42.48
N PRO A 5 48.40 8.88 42.10
CA PRO A 5 49.40 8.34 41.19
C PRO A 5 48.91 7.34 40.14
N VAL A 6 49.59 7.39 39.02
CA VAL A 6 49.74 6.44 37.94
C VAL A 6 50.36 5.12 38.46
N LYS A 7 49.82 3.97 38.05
CA LYS A 7 50.57 2.70 38.10
C LYS A 7 50.57 2.06 36.72
N ALA A 8 51.79 2.01 36.24
CA ALA A 8 52.21 1.41 34.98
C ALA A 8 52.26 -0.13 35.05
N LEU A 9 52.07 -0.72 33.89
CA LEU A 9 52.83 -1.78 33.25
C LEU A 9 52.81 -3.19 33.87
N ARG A 10 52.36 -4.14 33.11
CA ARG A 10 53.17 -5.32 32.74
C ARG A 10 52.63 -6.02 31.50
N LEU A 11 53.45 -5.91 30.50
CA LEU A 11 53.51 -6.70 29.26
C LEU A 11 53.86 -8.15 29.60
N ARG A 12 53.09 -9.13 29.16
CA ARG A 12 53.54 -10.51 29.00
C ARG A 12 53.11 -11.04 27.67
N ALA A 13 54.09 -11.19 26.80
CA ALA A 13 54.04 -11.98 25.59
C ALA A 13 54.00 -13.47 25.97
N ALA A 14 53.15 -14.22 25.31
CA ALA A 14 53.30 -15.68 25.21
C ALA A 14 52.96 -16.08 23.78
N LEU A 15 53.95 -16.73 23.17
CA LEU A 15 53.97 -17.28 21.82
C LEU A 15 53.08 -18.53 21.65
N ALA A 16 52.57 -18.62 20.45
CA ALA A 16 52.45 -19.78 19.56
C ALA A 16 51.79 -21.05 20.03
N THR A 17 50.69 -21.40 19.38
CA THR A 17 50.49 -22.73 18.82
C THR A 17 49.68 -22.62 17.53
N ALA A 18 50.27 -23.05 16.41
CA ALA A 18 49.67 -23.23 15.13
C ALA A 18 48.71 -24.45 15.17
N GLY A 19 47.42 -24.16 15.04
CA GLY A 19 46.38 -25.17 14.83
C GLY A 19 45.78 -24.92 13.45
N VAL A 20 46.20 -25.78 12.49
CA VAL A 20 45.54 -25.89 11.19
C VAL A 20 44.15 -26.48 11.43
N MET A 21 43.13 -25.67 11.44
CA MET A 21 41.74 -26.10 11.39
C MET A 21 41.22 -25.87 10.00
N ALA A 22 40.99 -26.98 9.28
CA ALA A 22 40.38 -26.99 7.95
C ALA A 22 39.01 -26.33 8.04
N LEU A 23 38.86 -25.17 7.41
CA LEU A 23 37.57 -24.50 7.20
C LEU A 23 36.77 -25.27 6.16
N LEU A 24 35.88 -26.14 6.65
CA LEU A 24 34.72 -26.59 5.89
C LEU A 24 33.81 -25.41 5.70
N VAL A 25 33.95 -24.73 4.59
CA VAL A 25 32.99 -23.73 4.11
C VAL A 25 31.74 -24.49 3.69
N GLN A 26 30.80 -24.66 4.61
CA GLN A 26 29.44 -25.05 4.27
C GLN A 26 28.83 -23.87 3.53
N HIS A 27 28.67 -24.03 2.22
CA HIS A 27 27.82 -23.20 1.41
C HIS A 27 26.36 -23.38 1.92
N LEU A 28 25.98 -22.62 2.94
CA LEU A 28 24.59 -22.33 3.22
C LEU A 28 24.08 -21.53 2.02
N GLY A 29 23.41 -22.24 1.12
CA GLY A 29 22.67 -21.63 0.04
C GLY A 29 21.69 -20.64 0.67
N VAL A 30 21.99 -19.35 0.55
CA VAL A 30 21.02 -18.31 0.81
C VAL A 30 19.94 -18.52 -0.24
N ALA A 31 18.86 -19.19 0.16
CA ALA A 31 17.64 -19.21 -0.63
C ALA A 31 17.25 -17.75 -0.81
N GLY A 32 17.54 -17.22 -2.00
CA GLY A 32 17.13 -15.88 -2.39
C GLY A 32 15.63 -15.81 -2.18
N VAL A 33 15.20 -15.04 -1.19
CA VAL A 33 13.81 -14.63 -1.06
C VAL A 33 13.54 -13.85 -2.34
N ALA A 34 12.89 -14.51 -3.32
CA ALA A 34 12.40 -13.86 -4.50
C ALA A 34 11.43 -12.80 -3.99
N THR A 35 11.89 -11.56 -3.90
CA THR A 35 11.02 -10.40 -3.73
C THR A 35 10.06 -10.45 -4.90
N ALA A 36 8.84 -10.90 -4.62
CA ALA A 36 7.77 -10.83 -5.61
C ALA A 36 7.71 -9.39 -6.06
N ALA A 37 8.11 -9.13 -7.31
CA ALA A 37 8.05 -7.81 -7.90
C ALA A 37 6.64 -7.30 -7.67
N SER A 38 6.50 -6.23 -6.89
CA SER A 38 5.21 -5.63 -6.57
C SER A 38 4.55 -5.30 -7.90
N LYS A 39 3.52 -6.09 -8.25
CA LYS A 39 2.79 -5.86 -9.51
C LYS A 39 2.21 -4.45 -9.44
N THR A 40 2.65 -3.60 -10.34
CA THR A 40 2.14 -2.24 -10.49
C THR A 40 0.61 -2.27 -10.52
N THR A 41 -0.04 -1.59 -9.60
CA THR A 41 -1.51 -1.46 -9.59
C THR A 41 -1.93 -0.59 -10.76
N ARG A 42 -2.70 -1.14 -11.70
CA ARG A 42 -3.15 -0.47 -12.92
C ARG A 42 -4.61 -0.03 -12.88
N ALA A 43 -5.40 -0.62 -11.98
CA ALA A 43 -6.81 -0.29 -11.84
C ALA A 43 -7.27 -0.30 -10.38
N LEU A 44 -8.18 0.61 -10.06
CA LEU A 44 -8.91 0.67 -8.81
C LEU A 44 -10.40 0.45 -9.12
N VAL A 45 -10.99 -0.58 -8.54
CA VAL A 45 -12.41 -0.90 -8.67
C VAL A 45 -13.07 -0.67 -7.33
N VAL A 46 -14.04 0.24 -7.29
CA VAL A 46 -14.78 0.59 -6.08
C VAL A 46 -16.20 0.05 -6.21
N SER A 47 -16.66 -0.74 -5.24
CA SER A 47 -18.01 -1.30 -5.23
C SER A 47 -19.09 -0.22 -5.18
N ASP A 48 -20.30 -0.53 -5.63
CA ASP A 48 -21.43 0.41 -5.58
C ASP A 48 -21.77 0.82 -4.13
N GLN A 49 -21.60 -0.09 -3.18
CA GLN A 49 -21.79 0.23 -1.76
C GLN A 49 -20.78 1.28 -1.29
N ALA A 50 -19.51 1.08 -1.60
CA ALA A 50 -18.46 2.02 -1.22
C ALA A 50 -18.64 3.38 -1.91
N ARG A 51 -19.04 3.39 -3.19
CA ARG A 51 -19.34 4.63 -3.94
C ARG A 51 -20.46 5.43 -3.31
N ARG A 52 -21.59 4.78 -2.98
CA ARG A 52 -22.72 5.45 -2.31
C ARG A 52 -22.34 5.99 -0.94
N TYR A 53 -21.56 5.23 -0.17
CA TYR A 53 -21.08 5.67 1.13
C TYR A 53 -20.17 6.89 1.04
N LEU A 54 -19.22 6.87 0.11
CA LEU A 54 -18.32 8.01 -0.15
C LEU A 54 -19.09 9.25 -0.59
N ALA A 55 -20.04 9.10 -1.53
CA ALA A 55 -20.89 10.21 -1.97
C ALA A 55 -21.70 10.82 -0.82
N PHE A 56 -22.24 9.96 0.06
CA PHE A 56 -22.95 10.40 1.25
C PHE A 56 -22.04 11.20 2.20
N LEU A 57 -20.86 10.66 2.52
CA LEU A 57 -19.90 11.34 3.41
C LEU A 57 -19.48 12.71 2.85
N TYR A 58 -19.17 12.74 1.56
CA TYR A 58 -18.73 13.96 0.91
C TYR A 58 -19.81 15.07 0.92
N GLY A 59 -21.07 14.68 0.75
CA GLY A 59 -22.19 15.63 0.82
C GLY A 59 -22.59 16.02 2.23
N ALA A 60 -22.27 15.19 3.24
CA ALA A 60 -22.69 15.42 4.63
C ALA A 60 -21.65 16.20 5.45
N LEU A 61 -20.38 16.16 5.08
CA LEU A 61 -19.29 16.73 5.88
C LEU A 61 -18.69 17.98 5.21
N SER A 62 -18.51 19.02 6.02
CA SER A 62 -17.82 20.25 5.61
C SER A 62 -16.32 20.24 5.91
N THR A 63 -15.87 19.24 6.67
CA THR A 63 -14.45 18.97 6.97
C THR A 63 -13.97 17.77 6.17
N GLU A 64 -12.66 17.60 6.06
CA GLU A 64 -12.11 16.38 5.49
C GLU A 64 -12.50 15.16 6.31
N PHE A 65 -12.94 14.12 5.63
CA PHE A 65 -13.03 12.78 6.22
C PHE A 65 -11.85 11.92 5.78
N MET A 66 -11.57 10.89 6.56
CA MET A 66 -10.61 9.84 6.22
C MET A 66 -11.24 8.47 6.44
N GLY A 67 -10.95 7.55 5.52
CA GLY A 67 -11.48 6.19 5.57
C GLY A 67 -10.47 5.15 5.16
N CYS A 68 -10.69 3.93 5.64
CA CYS A 68 -9.94 2.73 5.31
C CYS A 68 -10.65 2.01 4.16
N MET A 69 -10.00 1.86 3.03
CA MET A 69 -10.51 1.09 1.89
C MET A 69 -10.26 -0.39 2.13
N ILE A 70 -11.32 -1.15 2.40
CA ILE A 70 -11.26 -2.58 2.72
C ILE A 70 -11.59 -3.38 1.48
N GLY A 71 -10.70 -4.34 1.16
CA GLY A 71 -10.85 -5.13 -0.07
C GLY A 71 -9.72 -6.12 -0.29
N GLU A 72 -9.33 -6.28 -1.53
CA GLU A 72 -8.29 -7.23 -1.92
C GLU A 72 -7.52 -6.76 -3.16
N VAL A 73 -6.32 -7.28 -3.32
CA VAL A 73 -5.50 -7.07 -4.52
C VAL A 73 -5.48 -8.35 -5.34
N ARG A 74 -5.93 -8.28 -6.60
CA ARG A 74 -5.89 -9.38 -7.56
C ARG A 74 -5.07 -8.97 -8.78
N GLY A 75 -3.88 -9.54 -8.92
CA GLY A 75 -2.98 -9.16 -10.00
C GLY A 75 -2.58 -7.69 -9.92
N SER A 76 -2.98 -6.91 -10.92
CA SER A 76 -2.75 -5.46 -10.98
C SER A 76 -4.00 -4.62 -10.64
N VAL A 77 -5.04 -5.24 -10.10
CA VAL A 77 -6.31 -4.57 -9.77
C VAL A 77 -6.50 -4.58 -8.25
N VAL A 78 -6.81 -3.41 -7.70
CA VAL A 78 -7.27 -3.26 -6.31
C VAL A 78 -8.80 -3.17 -6.31
N TYR A 79 -9.45 -4.07 -5.59
CA TYR A 79 -10.90 -4.11 -5.41
C TYR A 79 -11.26 -3.58 -4.03
N VAL A 80 -11.93 -2.44 -3.97
CA VAL A 80 -12.48 -1.86 -2.74
C VAL A 80 -13.91 -2.31 -2.58
N ARG A 81 -14.17 -3.18 -1.61
CA ARG A 81 -15.52 -3.71 -1.32
C ARG A 81 -16.33 -2.76 -0.46
N ARG A 82 -15.69 -2.15 0.53
CA ARG A 82 -16.29 -1.18 1.45
C ARG A 82 -15.25 -0.17 1.92
N VAL A 83 -15.73 0.95 2.43
CA VAL A 83 -14.94 1.94 3.16
C VAL A 83 -15.43 1.97 4.60
N ALA A 84 -14.51 1.94 5.54
CA ALA A 84 -14.79 2.14 6.96
C ALA A 84 -14.16 3.47 7.43
N PRO A 85 -14.74 4.13 8.45
CA PRO A 85 -14.13 5.34 8.96
C PRO A 85 -12.75 5.04 9.57
N ALA A 86 -11.75 5.84 9.26
CA ALA A 86 -10.48 5.83 9.96
C ALA A 86 -10.66 6.43 11.36
N ASP A 87 -9.83 5.99 12.32
CA ASP A 87 -9.73 6.68 13.61
C ASP A 87 -8.91 7.96 13.41
N ILE A 88 -9.56 9.11 13.50
CA ILE A 88 -8.96 10.41 13.24
C ILE A 88 -8.84 11.24 14.51
N GLU A 89 -7.95 12.24 14.48
CA GLU A 89 -7.83 13.24 15.54
C GLU A 89 -8.85 14.37 15.30
N PRO A 90 -9.97 14.43 16.04
CA PRO A 90 -11.04 15.39 15.78
C PRO A 90 -10.59 16.85 15.87
N ALA A 91 -9.66 17.15 16.78
CA ALA A 91 -9.13 18.51 16.95
C ALA A 91 -8.33 19.00 15.74
N HIS A 92 -7.88 18.09 14.89
CA HIS A 92 -7.10 18.38 13.68
C HIS A 92 -7.88 18.08 12.38
N SER A 93 -9.17 17.76 12.46
CA SER A 93 -10.02 17.59 11.29
C SER A 93 -10.60 18.93 10.87
N THR A 94 -10.13 19.44 9.73
CA THR A 94 -10.52 20.75 9.16
C THR A 94 -11.01 20.57 7.72
N ARG A 95 -11.23 21.67 7.00
CA ARG A 95 -11.57 21.63 5.58
C ARG A 95 -10.40 21.24 4.66
N THR A 96 -9.18 21.28 5.17
CA THR A 96 -7.95 21.13 4.38
C THR A 96 -6.93 20.23 5.05
N HIS A 97 -7.35 19.50 6.09
CA HIS A 97 -6.45 18.66 6.84
C HIS A 97 -7.19 17.64 7.68
N VAL A 98 -6.73 16.39 7.66
CA VAL A 98 -7.19 15.29 8.52
C VAL A 98 -5.99 14.42 8.87
N LEU A 99 -5.91 14.00 10.14
CA LEU A 99 -4.84 13.13 10.64
C LEU A 99 -5.41 11.84 11.20
N PRO A 100 -4.93 10.68 10.78
CA PRO A 100 -5.23 9.43 11.46
C PRO A 100 -4.46 9.36 12.78
N ARG A 101 -5.11 8.81 13.83
CA ARG A 101 -4.49 8.51 15.13
C ARG A 101 -3.65 7.24 15.09
N GLN A 102 -4.09 6.29 14.28
CA GLN A 102 -3.50 4.95 14.18
C GLN A 102 -3.72 4.37 12.78
N THR A 103 -3.11 3.23 12.50
CA THR A 103 -3.32 2.52 11.25
C THR A 103 -4.75 1.97 11.16
N CYS A 104 -5.18 1.62 9.96
CA CYS A 104 -6.49 1.00 9.76
C CYS A 104 -6.58 -0.36 10.46
N GLU A 105 -5.51 -1.13 10.47
CA GLU A 105 -5.41 -2.42 11.13
C GLU A 105 -5.52 -2.29 12.66
N ASP A 106 -4.85 -1.30 13.25
CA ASP A 106 -4.92 -1.02 14.69
C ASP A 106 -6.33 -0.57 15.09
N SER A 107 -7.06 0.08 14.17
CA SER A 107 -8.49 0.40 14.31
C SER A 107 -9.41 -0.82 14.10
N GLY A 108 -8.87 -2.00 13.83
CA GLY A 108 -9.61 -3.24 13.61
C GLY A 108 -10.08 -3.49 12.17
N TRP A 109 -9.64 -2.66 11.20
CA TRP A 109 -10.03 -2.78 9.80
C TRP A 109 -9.06 -3.68 9.01
N VAL A 110 -9.11 -4.99 9.28
CA VAL A 110 -8.31 -6.01 8.59
C VAL A 110 -8.68 -6.08 7.11
N GLY A 111 -7.69 -6.27 6.25
CA GLY A 111 -7.88 -6.31 4.79
C GLY A 111 -7.93 -4.92 4.16
N THR A 112 -7.36 -3.92 4.81
CA THR A 112 -7.18 -2.59 4.22
C THR A 112 -6.21 -2.66 3.04
N VAL A 113 -6.63 -2.12 1.92
CA VAL A 113 -5.84 -2.03 0.68
C VAL A 113 -5.39 -0.60 0.38
N GLY A 114 -5.86 0.37 1.14
CA GLY A 114 -5.52 1.78 0.98
C GLY A 114 -6.28 2.68 1.93
N MET A 115 -5.92 3.94 1.94
CA MET A 115 -6.69 4.99 2.60
C MET A 115 -7.34 5.90 1.58
N ILE A 116 -8.42 6.56 1.98
CA ILE A 116 -9.08 7.59 1.23
C ILE A 116 -9.42 8.76 2.15
N HIS A 117 -9.15 9.97 1.69
CA HIS A 117 -9.60 11.19 2.37
C HIS A 117 -10.32 12.10 1.37
N SER A 118 -10.99 13.13 1.88
CA SER A 118 -11.73 14.07 1.01
C SER A 118 -11.13 15.45 1.03
N HIS A 119 -11.32 16.16 -0.09
CA HIS A 119 -11.09 17.60 -0.19
C HIS A 119 -12.45 18.29 -0.42
N PRO A 120 -13.17 18.71 0.64
CA PRO A 120 -14.54 19.22 0.54
C PRO A 120 -14.72 20.43 -0.39
N GLY A 121 -13.66 21.24 -0.57
CA GLY A 121 -13.66 22.36 -1.50
C GLY A 121 -13.44 21.97 -2.96
N GLY A 122 -13.15 20.71 -3.27
CA GLY A 122 -12.77 20.26 -4.61
C GLY A 122 -11.42 20.81 -5.09
N GLU A 123 -10.62 21.36 -4.19
CA GLU A 123 -9.32 21.94 -4.49
C GLU A 123 -8.18 20.97 -4.22
N ARG A 124 -7.02 21.16 -4.88
CA ARG A 124 -5.79 20.37 -4.68
C ARG A 124 -5.97 18.87 -4.85
N CYS A 125 -6.80 18.45 -5.82
CA CYS A 125 -7.11 17.08 -6.12
C CYS A 125 -5.99 16.42 -6.95
N PHE A 126 -4.79 16.37 -6.39
CA PHE A 126 -3.60 15.82 -7.06
C PHE A 126 -2.55 15.40 -6.04
N TYR A 127 -1.79 14.37 -6.38
CA TYR A 127 -0.62 13.92 -5.62
C TYR A 127 0.67 14.62 -6.04
N TYR A 128 0.76 14.98 -7.31
CA TYR A 128 1.86 15.77 -7.84
C TYR A 128 1.31 17.05 -8.45
N PHE A 129 2.01 18.15 -8.26
CA PHE A 129 1.59 19.43 -8.87
C PHE A 129 1.50 19.27 -10.38
N PRO A 130 0.41 19.73 -11.01
CA PRO A 130 0.16 19.53 -12.44
C PRO A 130 1.34 19.94 -13.31
N GLY A 131 1.77 19.04 -14.20
CA GLY A 131 2.89 19.28 -15.12
C GLY A 131 4.29 19.24 -14.46
N THR A 132 4.39 18.75 -13.22
CA THR A 132 5.66 18.66 -12.48
C THR A 132 5.83 17.30 -11.79
N GLU A 133 7.04 17.02 -11.32
CA GLU A 133 7.35 15.89 -10.43
C GLU A 133 7.35 16.29 -8.94
N VAL A 134 6.87 17.50 -8.62
CA VAL A 134 6.85 17.98 -7.23
C VAL A 134 5.68 17.34 -6.51
N ALA A 135 5.99 16.63 -5.42
CA ALA A 135 5.01 15.95 -4.58
C ALA A 135 4.18 16.94 -3.74
N SER A 136 2.89 16.66 -3.60
CA SER A 136 2.04 17.28 -2.58
C SER A 136 2.27 16.63 -1.21
N SER A 137 1.70 17.22 -0.15
CA SER A 137 1.65 16.61 1.18
C SER A 137 1.00 15.22 1.17
N ASP A 138 0.01 15.00 0.31
CA ASP A 138 -0.70 13.72 0.20
C ASP A 138 0.17 12.65 -0.42
N ALA A 139 0.97 13.00 -1.45
CA ALA A 139 1.95 12.09 -2.02
C ALA A 139 3.04 11.71 -1.01
N GLU A 140 3.51 12.67 -0.22
CA GLU A 140 4.49 12.42 0.85
C GLU A 140 3.89 11.57 1.98
N SER A 141 2.62 11.80 2.32
CA SER A 141 1.88 10.99 3.29
C SER A 141 1.75 9.55 2.80
N PHE A 142 1.31 9.36 1.55
CA PHE A 142 1.21 8.02 0.95
C PHE A 142 2.56 7.28 0.92
N ALA A 143 3.66 7.97 0.69
CA ALA A 143 4.98 7.36 0.67
C ALA A 143 5.34 6.66 1.99
N ARG A 144 4.77 7.11 3.11
CA ARG A 144 4.98 6.56 4.46
C ARG A 144 4.00 5.46 4.85
N GLN A 145 2.90 5.29 4.10
CA GLN A 145 1.89 4.27 4.38
C GLN A 145 2.31 2.89 3.85
N PRO A 146 1.85 1.78 4.44
CA PRO A 146 2.16 0.44 3.96
C PRO A 146 1.28 -0.02 2.78
N TYR A 147 0.21 0.71 2.46
CA TYR A 147 -0.84 0.29 1.53
C TYR A 147 -0.41 0.41 0.06
N PRO A 148 -0.96 -0.44 -0.84
CA PRO A 148 -0.66 -0.40 -2.28
C PRO A 148 -1.23 0.83 -3.00
N VAL A 149 -2.31 1.45 -2.48
CA VAL A 149 -2.95 2.63 -3.07
C VAL A 149 -3.36 3.65 -2.00
N ASP A 150 -3.52 4.90 -2.43
CA ASP A 150 -4.13 5.98 -1.68
C ASP A 150 -5.09 6.75 -2.59
N ALA A 151 -6.09 7.42 -2.02
CA ALA A 151 -7.13 8.08 -2.77
C ALA A 151 -7.57 9.42 -2.16
N ILE A 152 -7.91 10.37 -3.02
CA ILE A 152 -8.49 11.67 -2.66
C ILE A 152 -9.87 11.77 -3.31
N MET A 153 -10.90 11.99 -2.52
CA MET A 153 -12.24 12.26 -3.03
C MET A 153 -12.45 13.75 -3.25
N CYS A 154 -12.81 14.12 -4.48
CA CYS A 154 -13.01 15.49 -4.94
C CYS A 154 -14.31 15.59 -5.73
N GLY A 155 -15.39 16.00 -5.07
CA GLY A 155 -16.71 16.02 -5.69
C GLY A 155 -17.20 14.61 -6.05
N ASP A 156 -17.50 14.40 -7.32
CA ASP A 156 -17.93 13.12 -7.89
C ASP A 156 -16.76 12.26 -8.38
N SER A 157 -15.54 12.69 -8.14
CA SER A 157 -14.33 12.04 -8.63
C SER A 157 -13.45 11.54 -7.50
N ILE A 158 -12.77 10.43 -7.74
CA ILE A 158 -11.70 9.92 -6.89
C ILE A 158 -10.40 9.99 -7.69
N VAL A 159 -9.45 10.78 -7.22
CA VAL A 159 -8.08 10.78 -7.70
C VAL A 159 -7.30 9.80 -6.84
N TRP A 160 -6.58 8.88 -7.45
CA TRP A 160 -5.84 7.86 -6.71
C TRP A 160 -4.44 7.65 -7.27
N ILE A 161 -3.57 7.14 -6.43
CA ILE A 161 -2.18 6.84 -6.74
C ILE A 161 -1.84 5.43 -6.28
N SER A 162 -0.86 4.81 -6.92
CA SER A 162 -0.27 3.55 -6.50
C SER A 162 1.26 3.68 -6.39
N ARG A 163 1.93 2.59 -6.01
CA ARG A 163 3.39 2.58 -5.80
C ARG A 163 4.22 2.88 -7.05
N ASP A 164 3.60 2.86 -8.24
CA ASP A 164 4.23 3.32 -9.48
C ASP A 164 4.24 4.85 -9.63
N ARG A 165 3.69 5.57 -8.65
CA ARG A 165 3.57 7.04 -8.64
C ARG A 165 2.70 7.62 -9.75
N ALA A 166 2.02 6.78 -10.54
CA ALA A 166 1.11 7.22 -11.55
C ALA A 166 -0.24 7.61 -10.92
N GLN A 167 -0.59 8.88 -11.03
CA GLN A 167 -1.87 9.42 -10.62
C GLN A 167 -2.94 9.08 -11.65
N ARG A 168 -4.10 8.64 -11.20
CA ARG A 168 -5.24 8.25 -12.02
C ARG A 168 -6.53 8.78 -11.43
N GLN A 169 -7.60 8.82 -12.23
CA GLN A 169 -8.90 9.31 -11.78
C GLN A 169 -9.99 8.31 -12.17
N LEU A 170 -11.00 8.19 -11.32
CA LEU A 170 -12.26 7.54 -11.63
C LEU A 170 -13.43 8.43 -11.17
N ARG A 171 -14.56 8.34 -11.87
CA ARG A 171 -15.80 9.00 -11.44
C ARG A 171 -16.66 8.04 -10.64
N LEU A 172 -17.36 8.55 -9.64
CA LEU A 172 -18.26 7.74 -8.82
C LEU A 172 -19.43 7.18 -9.63
N ALA A 173 -19.86 7.89 -10.67
CA ALA A 173 -20.92 7.46 -11.57
C ALA A 173 -20.51 6.35 -12.55
N ASP A 174 -19.21 6.20 -12.83
CA ASP A 174 -18.72 5.22 -13.78
C ASP A 174 -18.90 3.81 -13.23
N ARG A 175 -19.47 2.91 -14.03
CA ARG A 175 -19.50 1.48 -13.68
C ARG A 175 -18.06 0.95 -13.69
N PRO A 176 -17.71 0.05 -12.75
CA PRO A 176 -16.39 -0.57 -12.77
C PRO A 176 -16.16 -1.31 -14.09
N SER A 177 -15.30 -0.77 -14.94
CA SER A 177 -14.80 -1.53 -16.08
C SER A 177 -13.72 -2.47 -15.57
N LEU A 178 -14.01 -3.76 -15.52
CA LEU A 178 -12.99 -4.76 -15.24
C LEU A 178 -11.99 -4.75 -16.41
N PRO A 179 -10.68 -4.78 -16.14
CA PRO A 179 -9.70 -5.05 -17.18
C PRO A 179 -10.08 -6.35 -17.88
N THR A 180 -10.17 -6.33 -19.20
CA THR A 180 -10.34 -7.56 -19.98
C THR A 180 -9.21 -8.51 -19.60
N PRO A 181 -9.51 -9.79 -19.25
CA PRO A 181 -8.45 -10.76 -19.00
C PRO A 181 -7.52 -10.76 -20.22
N ASP A 182 -6.23 -10.59 -19.99
CA ASP A 182 -5.25 -10.79 -21.04
C ASP A 182 -5.52 -12.15 -21.68
N HIS A 183 -5.91 -12.15 -22.95
CA HIS A 183 -6.07 -13.36 -23.72
C HIS A 183 -4.70 -14.01 -23.79
N GLN A 184 -4.45 -14.96 -22.89
CA GLN A 184 -3.30 -15.84 -22.98
C GLN A 184 -3.60 -16.79 -24.16
N PRO A 185 -2.91 -16.67 -25.31
CA PRO A 185 -3.12 -17.61 -26.39
C PRO A 185 -2.48 -18.94 -25.96
N GLY A 186 -3.34 -19.94 -25.70
CA GLY A 186 -2.89 -21.32 -25.61
C GLY A 186 -3.19 -22.05 -24.32
N ASN A 187 -4.43 -22.37 -24.09
CA ASN A 187 -4.77 -23.62 -23.43
C ASN A 187 -5.95 -24.26 -24.17
N ARG A 188 -5.62 -25.10 -25.18
CA ARG A 188 -6.63 -25.98 -25.81
C ARG A 188 -7.12 -26.94 -24.73
N VAL A 189 -8.32 -26.72 -24.25
CA VAL A 189 -9.06 -27.73 -23.51
C VAL A 189 -9.30 -28.88 -24.47
N HIS A 190 -8.61 -30.00 -24.28
CA HIS A 190 -8.97 -31.27 -24.93
C HIS A 190 -10.34 -31.70 -24.38
N THR A 191 -11.37 -31.49 -25.17
CA THR A 191 -12.68 -32.08 -24.92
C THR A 191 -12.55 -33.57 -25.20
N GLY A 192 -12.29 -34.37 -24.15
CA GLY A 192 -12.38 -35.81 -24.21
C GLY A 192 -13.85 -36.20 -24.38
N THR A 193 -14.22 -36.69 -25.56
CA THR A 193 -15.52 -37.33 -25.82
C THR A 193 -15.57 -38.63 -25.03
N LEU A 194 -16.41 -38.70 -23.98
CA LEU A 194 -16.76 -39.95 -23.31
C LEU A 194 -17.74 -40.67 -24.20
N ALA A 195 -17.27 -41.75 -24.85
CA ALA A 195 -18.14 -42.69 -25.52
C ALA A 195 -18.88 -43.51 -24.43
N VAL A 196 -20.20 -43.35 -24.39
CA VAL A 196 -21.09 -44.24 -23.62
C VAL A 196 -21.40 -45.43 -24.51
N THR A 197 -20.81 -46.60 -24.21
CA THR A 197 -21.25 -47.92 -24.74
C THR A 197 -22.34 -48.39 -23.82
N GLY A 198 -23.57 -48.48 -24.37
CA GLY A 198 -24.67 -49.18 -23.73
C GLY A 198 -24.61 -50.67 -23.97
N GLU A 199 -24.89 -51.44 -22.94
CA GLU A 199 -25.55 -52.76 -22.92
C GLU A 199 -26.51 -52.81 -21.74
#